data_3a40fdc32e868fdcac26b6d8a98e5c3e
#
_entry.id   3a40fdc32e868fdcac26b6d8a98e5c3e
#
_cell.length_a   1.000
_cell.length_b   1.000
_cell.length_c   1.000
_cell.angle_alpha   90.00
_cell.angle_beta   90.00
_cell.angle_gamma   90.00
#
_symmetry.space_group_name_H-M   'P 1'
#
loop_
_entity.id
_entity.type
_entity.pdbx_description
1 polymer ?
#
loop_
_entity_poly.entity_id
_entity_poly.type
_entity_poly.pdbx_seq_one_letter_code
_entity_poly.pdbx_strand_id
1 'polypeptide(L)'
;MQKILISGHNPTFKNNFIDSLQFKKTIVTLDGYDGAVKSSHINYYDYFRKYNDEQVIELIKNLLYVHEIPHANIIFVENYLLFLKKLISVFSKNMTLLDAFIQCENYEIVKQEFNKLLQTQAIDLPVFDYYMNQYIGFHTPEFISIEMFIVLLFQNKGCPPSRCSNILLDEINQDVHLYLINEMMKVTHQPLILIEDHKQYNTQTLKHFFEMNKEDYPLIAIFKDIFLHEELITQIPYLFSTKIYLNHSEHSANIISQLAGEVEVVHTTSTISRNKRIGSENLLDRLFGTDKTETVATLAPVKEPKISKEEIMYLNKNVCLLQTYDSTLRLFVWSNKLQLLLKNTNLIS
;
A
#
# COMPACT_ATOMS: atom_id res chain seq x y z
N MET A 1 -12.51 -8.86 -1.32
CA MET A 1 -12.39 -8.17 0.00
C MET A 1 -12.09 -6.70 -0.23
N GLN A 2 -12.50 -5.85 0.70
CA GLN A 2 -12.42 -4.40 0.45
C GLN A 2 -11.08 -3.84 0.91
N LYS A 3 -10.54 -2.88 0.13
CA LYS A 3 -9.39 -2.07 0.49
C LYS A 3 -9.87 -0.69 0.88
N ILE A 4 -9.46 -0.23 2.07
CA ILE A 4 -9.87 1.08 2.61
C ILE A 4 -8.67 2.01 2.63
N LEU A 5 -8.86 3.22 2.12
CA LEU A 5 -7.97 4.35 2.31
C LEU A 5 -8.58 5.32 3.33
N ILE A 6 -7.79 5.74 4.31
CA ILE A 6 -8.10 6.88 5.18
C ILE A 6 -6.98 7.90 4.99
N SER A 7 -7.29 9.09 4.51
CA SER A 7 -6.32 10.15 4.31
C SER A 7 -6.78 11.45 4.96
N GLY A 8 -5.84 12.18 5.57
CA GLY A 8 -6.08 13.46 6.21
C GLY A 8 -5.58 13.54 7.65
N HIS A 9 -5.65 14.73 8.22
CA HIS A 9 -5.13 15.02 9.55
C HIS A 9 -6.23 15.03 10.61
N ASN A 10 -6.56 13.87 11.15
CA ASN A 10 -7.49 13.76 12.28
C ASN A 10 -7.13 12.53 13.15
N PRO A 11 -6.19 12.67 14.10
CA PRO A 11 -5.74 11.55 14.93
C PRO A 11 -6.87 10.95 15.76
N THR A 12 -7.81 11.75 16.26
CA THR A 12 -8.96 11.22 17.03
C THR A 12 -9.81 10.29 16.20
N PHE A 13 -10.12 10.66 14.95
CA PHE A 13 -10.87 9.81 14.04
C PHE A 13 -10.11 8.51 13.74
N LYS A 14 -8.83 8.63 13.39
CA LYS A 14 -7.98 7.47 13.05
C LYS A 14 -7.90 6.47 14.21
N ASN A 15 -7.66 6.95 15.43
CA ASN A 15 -7.60 6.09 16.62
C ASN A 15 -8.95 5.42 16.89
N ASN A 16 -10.04 6.17 16.90
CA ASN A 16 -11.38 5.61 17.09
C ASN A 16 -11.73 4.57 16.02
N PHE A 17 -11.28 4.79 14.78
CA PHE A 17 -11.46 3.84 13.70
C PHE A 17 -10.68 2.55 13.97
N ILE A 18 -9.38 2.64 14.28
CA ILE A 18 -8.52 1.48 14.58
C ILE A 18 -9.06 0.70 15.77
N ASP A 19 -9.48 1.40 16.83
CA ASP A 19 -10.03 0.78 18.06
C ASP A 19 -11.38 0.10 17.80
N SER A 20 -12.16 0.60 16.86
CA SER A 20 -13.43 -0.02 16.47
C SER A 20 -13.28 -1.35 15.73
N LEU A 21 -12.09 -1.66 15.21
CA LEU A 21 -11.79 -2.90 14.53
C LEU A 21 -11.59 -4.04 15.53
N GLN A 22 -12.59 -4.89 15.67
CA GLN A 22 -12.64 -5.98 16.68
C GLN A 22 -11.95 -7.28 16.25
N PHE A 23 -11.29 -7.30 15.10
CA PHE A 23 -10.59 -8.48 14.58
C PHE A 23 -9.08 -8.44 14.89
N LYS A 24 -8.43 -9.60 14.83
CA LYS A 24 -6.98 -9.69 14.90
C LYS A 24 -6.37 -9.03 13.68
N LYS A 25 -5.50 -8.06 13.90
CA LYS A 25 -4.91 -7.19 12.86
C LYS A 25 -3.41 -7.06 13.07
N THR A 26 -2.69 -6.76 12.01
CA THR A 26 -1.28 -6.38 12.06
C THR A 26 -1.14 -4.94 11.60
N ILE A 27 -0.54 -4.11 12.44
CA ILE A 27 -0.28 -2.70 12.17
C ILE A 27 1.18 -2.56 11.79
N VAL A 28 1.44 -1.91 10.67
CA VAL A 28 2.78 -1.57 10.18
C VAL A 28 2.91 -0.06 10.10
N THR A 29 3.98 0.47 10.67
CA THR A 29 4.24 1.91 10.72
C THR A 29 5.75 2.19 10.65
N LEU A 30 6.11 3.41 10.25
CA LEU A 30 7.46 3.98 10.36
C LEU A 30 7.68 4.73 11.68
N ASP A 31 6.60 5.04 12.38
CA ASP A 31 6.63 5.74 13.66
C ASP A 31 6.64 4.73 14.79
N GLY A 32 7.61 4.91 15.73
CA GLY A 32 7.73 3.98 16.85
C GLY A 32 6.54 4.06 17.79
N TYR A 33 5.99 2.88 18.13
CA TYR A 33 5.05 2.69 19.23
C TYR A 33 5.68 1.84 20.32
N ASP A 34 5.28 2.07 21.57
CA ASP A 34 5.69 1.21 22.66
C ASP A 34 5.25 -0.25 22.40
N GLY A 35 6.21 -1.16 22.46
CA GLY A 35 5.97 -2.58 22.22
C GLY A 35 5.94 -3.02 20.75
N ALA A 36 6.22 -2.14 19.79
CA ALA A 36 6.37 -2.52 18.38
C ALA A 36 7.64 -3.34 18.15
N VAL A 37 7.54 -4.37 17.32
CA VAL A 37 8.66 -5.22 16.90
C VAL A 37 9.24 -4.63 15.63
N LYS A 38 10.57 -4.42 15.59
CA LYS A 38 11.26 -4.02 14.36
C LYS A 38 11.13 -5.09 13.29
N SER A 39 10.91 -4.68 12.04
CA SER A 39 10.76 -5.61 10.91
C SER A 39 11.98 -6.48 10.70
N SER A 40 13.18 -5.97 10.95
CA SER A 40 14.45 -6.73 10.93
C SER A 40 14.53 -7.78 12.04
N HIS A 41 13.69 -7.73 13.06
CA HIS A 41 13.66 -8.70 14.17
C HIS A 41 12.52 -9.72 14.03
N ILE A 42 11.86 -9.80 12.87
CA ILE A 42 10.81 -10.81 12.62
C ILE A 42 11.48 -12.09 12.12
N ASN A 43 11.02 -13.23 12.65
CA ASN A 43 11.42 -14.53 12.15
C ASN A 43 10.56 -14.91 10.93
N TYR A 44 10.95 -14.47 9.75
CA TYR A 44 10.28 -14.80 8.50
C TYR A 44 10.37 -16.28 8.14
N TYR A 45 11.47 -16.96 8.51
CA TYR A 45 11.66 -18.37 8.23
C TYR A 45 10.54 -19.25 8.79
N ASP A 46 10.12 -19.05 10.04
CA ASP A 46 9.06 -19.84 10.67
C ASP A 46 7.73 -19.77 9.90
N TYR A 47 7.56 -18.75 9.09
CA TYR A 47 6.39 -18.55 8.26
C TYR A 47 6.51 -19.31 6.95
N PHE A 48 7.58 -19.03 6.22
CA PHE A 48 7.75 -19.46 4.84
C PHE A 48 8.32 -20.88 4.70
N ARG A 49 8.83 -21.48 5.77
CA ARG A 49 9.30 -22.88 5.78
C ARG A 49 8.20 -23.89 5.42
N LYS A 50 6.91 -23.48 5.45
CA LYS A 50 5.77 -24.30 5.07
C LYS A 50 5.42 -24.20 3.61
N TYR A 51 6.05 -23.31 2.89
CA TYR A 51 5.84 -23.11 1.46
C TYR A 51 6.33 -24.33 0.69
N ASN A 52 5.59 -24.68 -0.37
CA ASN A 52 6.08 -25.64 -1.34
C ASN A 52 7.17 -25.00 -2.24
N ASP A 53 7.84 -25.81 -3.05
CA ASP A 53 8.94 -25.34 -3.89
C ASP A 53 8.57 -24.18 -4.82
N GLU A 54 7.39 -24.24 -5.42
CA GLU A 54 6.91 -23.19 -6.34
C GLU A 54 6.64 -21.88 -5.61
N GLN A 55 6.05 -21.96 -4.43
CA GLN A 55 5.82 -20.78 -3.58
C GLN A 55 7.14 -20.17 -3.08
N VAL A 56 8.15 -20.97 -2.77
CA VAL A 56 9.49 -20.48 -2.38
C VAL A 56 10.18 -19.78 -3.55
N ILE A 57 10.12 -20.36 -4.75
CA ILE A 57 10.69 -19.75 -5.95
C ILE A 57 10.03 -18.41 -6.21
N GLU A 58 8.70 -18.35 -6.19
CA GLU A 58 7.94 -17.12 -6.44
C GLU A 58 8.22 -16.06 -5.36
N LEU A 59 8.26 -16.46 -4.09
CA LEU A 59 8.59 -15.57 -2.96
C LEU A 59 9.96 -14.90 -3.16
N ILE A 60 11.00 -15.69 -3.49
CA ILE A 60 12.36 -15.18 -3.66
C ILE A 60 12.45 -14.29 -4.91
N LYS A 61 11.83 -14.68 -6.03
CA LYS A 61 11.79 -13.86 -7.25
C LYS A 61 11.15 -12.50 -7.01
N ASN A 62 9.99 -12.48 -6.37
CA ASN A 62 9.28 -11.24 -6.08
C ASN A 62 10.04 -10.36 -5.08
N LEU A 63 10.69 -10.98 -4.08
CA LEU A 63 11.56 -10.26 -3.14
C LEU A 63 12.72 -9.57 -3.86
N LEU A 64 13.37 -10.25 -4.79
CA LEU A 64 14.46 -9.67 -5.60
C LEU A 64 13.95 -8.59 -6.56
N TYR A 65 12.77 -8.77 -7.12
CA TYR A 65 12.13 -7.76 -7.96
C TYR A 65 11.84 -6.48 -7.17
N VAL A 66 11.27 -6.62 -5.96
CA VAL A 66 10.98 -5.48 -5.06
C VAL A 66 12.27 -4.77 -4.67
N HIS A 67 13.34 -5.52 -4.47
CA HIS A 67 14.67 -4.97 -4.14
C HIS A 67 15.44 -4.46 -5.38
N GLU A 68 14.75 -4.32 -6.51
CA GLU A 68 15.29 -3.76 -7.77
C GLU A 68 16.56 -4.50 -8.29
N ILE A 69 16.68 -5.78 -7.98
CA ILE A 69 17.77 -6.61 -8.51
C ILE A 69 17.59 -6.78 -10.03
N PRO A 70 18.66 -6.64 -10.83
CA PRO A 70 18.60 -6.80 -12.28
C PRO A 70 17.96 -8.12 -12.70
N HIS A 71 17.10 -8.11 -13.72
CA HIS A 71 16.34 -9.27 -14.18
C HIS A 71 17.21 -10.48 -14.52
N ALA A 72 18.41 -10.26 -15.09
CA ALA A 72 19.36 -11.32 -15.36
C ALA A 72 19.78 -12.08 -14.10
N ASN A 73 19.98 -11.37 -12.99
CA ASN A 73 20.33 -11.96 -11.70
C ASN A 73 19.13 -12.71 -11.09
N ILE A 74 17.91 -12.22 -11.28
CA ILE A 74 16.69 -12.93 -10.84
C ILE A 74 16.56 -14.28 -11.54
N ILE A 75 16.77 -14.32 -12.86
CA ILE A 75 16.77 -15.57 -13.64
C ILE A 75 17.90 -16.51 -13.15
N PHE A 76 19.05 -15.97 -12.83
CA PHE A 76 20.18 -16.77 -12.32
C PHE A 76 19.83 -17.40 -10.98
N VAL A 77 19.24 -16.66 -10.04
CA VAL A 77 18.77 -17.17 -8.74
C VAL A 77 17.66 -18.22 -8.93
N GLU A 78 16.72 -18.00 -9.86
CA GLU A 78 15.70 -19.00 -10.19
C GLU A 78 16.31 -20.32 -10.66
N ASN A 79 17.31 -20.27 -11.55
CA ASN A 79 18.02 -21.46 -12.02
C ASN A 79 18.75 -22.16 -10.86
N TYR A 80 19.33 -21.41 -9.93
CA TYR A 80 19.93 -21.98 -8.73
C TYR A 80 18.91 -22.68 -7.83
N LEU A 81 17.74 -22.09 -7.61
CA LEU A 81 16.65 -22.73 -6.86
C LEU A 81 16.17 -24.03 -7.50
N LEU A 82 16.06 -24.07 -8.82
CA LEU A 82 15.74 -25.28 -9.57
C LEU A 82 16.84 -26.34 -9.46
N PHE A 83 18.08 -25.91 -9.41
CA PHE A 83 19.21 -26.80 -9.13
C PHE A 83 19.17 -27.37 -7.71
N LEU A 84 18.90 -26.53 -6.69
CA LEU A 84 18.72 -26.99 -5.30
C LEU A 84 17.59 -28.00 -5.15
N LYS A 85 16.47 -27.81 -5.87
CA LYS A 85 15.39 -28.79 -5.90
C LYS A 85 15.86 -30.16 -6.38
N LYS A 86 16.73 -30.23 -7.38
CA LYS A 86 17.35 -31.47 -7.83
C LYS A 86 18.28 -32.05 -6.76
N LEU A 87 19.09 -31.22 -6.10
CA LEU A 87 19.99 -31.65 -5.01
C LEU A 87 19.21 -32.27 -3.84
N ILE A 88 18.08 -31.68 -3.43
CA ILE A 88 17.23 -32.26 -2.38
C ILE A 88 16.83 -33.69 -2.72
N SER A 89 16.45 -33.93 -3.97
CA SER A 89 16.10 -35.25 -4.47
C SER A 89 17.29 -36.24 -4.40
N VAL A 90 18.49 -35.77 -4.76
CA VAL A 90 19.69 -36.59 -4.71
C VAL A 90 20.10 -36.90 -3.26
N PHE A 91 20.01 -35.94 -2.37
CA PHE A 91 20.30 -36.13 -0.96
C PHE A 91 19.30 -37.01 -0.22
N SER A 92 18.12 -37.26 -0.85
CA SER A 92 17.03 -38.03 -0.24
C SER A 92 16.65 -37.50 1.15
N LYS A 93 16.77 -36.20 1.36
CA LYS A 93 16.47 -35.53 2.62
C LYS A 93 15.05 -34.97 2.61
N ASN A 94 14.39 -35.13 3.71
CA ASN A 94 13.09 -34.49 3.97
C ASN A 94 13.31 -33.03 4.41
N MET A 95 13.77 -32.17 3.48
CA MET A 95 13.99 -30.74 3.70
C MET A 95 13.20 -29.92 2.65
N THR A 96 12.80 -28.73 3.04
CA THR A 96 12.14 -27.82 2.10
C THR A 96 13.16 -27.11 1.20
N LEU A 97 12.70 -26.54 0.10
CA LEU A 97 13.58 -25.76 -0.79
C LEU A 97 14.17 -24.53 -0.05
N LEU A 98 13.43 -23.92 0.87
CA LEU A 98 13.93 -22.82 1.69
C LEU A 98 15.03 -23.30 2.65
N ASP A 99 14.87 -24.47 3.28
CA ASP A 99 15.93 -25.07 4.10
C ASP A 99 17.20 -25.34 3.31
N ALA A 100 17.05 -25.89 2.10
CA ALA A 100 18.16 -26.16 1.21
C ALA A 100 18.88 -24.86 0.81
N PHE A 101 18.14 -23.82 0.48
CA PHE A 101 18.73 -22.53 0.14
C PHE A 101 19.55 -21.95 1.27
N ILE A 102 19.03 -21.98 2.51
CA ILE A 102 19.73 -21.47 3.69
C ILE A 102 20.94 -22.33 4.06
N GLN A 103 20.87 -23.66 3.92
CA GLN A 103 21.94 -24.58 4.31
C GLN A 103 23.01 -24.69 3.24
N CYS A 104 22.66 -24.63 1.97
CA CYS A 104 23.58 -24.78 0.85
C CYS A 104 24.41 -23.54 0.53
N GLU A 105 24.24 -22.42 1.24
CA GLU A 105 25.17 -21.29 1.24
C GLU A 105 26.59 -21.73 1.60
N ASN A 106 26.72 -22.76 2.45
CA ASN A 106 28.01 -23.23 2.91
C ASN A 106 28.55 -24.39 2.04
N TYR A 107 29.55 -24.08 1.22
CA TYR A 107 30.23 -25.05 0.34
C TYR A 107 30.68 -26.32 1.07
N GLU A 108 31.23 -26.19 2.27
CA GLU A 108 31.76 -27.34 3.01
C GLU A 108 30.65 -28.31 3.45
N ILE A 109 29.46 -27.78 3.78
CA ILE A 109 28.29 -28.60 4.12
C ILE A 109 27.84 -29.40 2.89
N VAL A 110 27.73 -28.76 1.74
CA VAL A 110 27.32 -29.39 0.47
C VAL A 110 28.31 -30.45 0.09
N LYS A 111 29.62 -30.15 0.13
CA LYS A 111 30.70 -31.09 -0.17
C LYS A 111 30.69 -32.29 0.77
N GLN A 112 30.47 -32.07 2.07
CA GLN A 112 30.40 -33.19 3.04
C GLN A 112 29.22 -34.11 2.76
N GLU A 113 28.07 -33.59 2.40
CA GLU A 113 26.90 -34.41 2.04
C GLU A 113 27.17 -35.24 0.76
N PHE A 114 27.77 -34.65 -0.26
CA PHE A 114 28.13 -35.38 -1.48
C PHE A 114 29.21 -36.44 -1.19
N ASN A 115 30.21 -36.16 -0.35
CA ASN A 115 31.21 -37.14 0.05
C ASN A 115 30.59 -38.33 0.79
N LYS A 116 29.58 -38.13 1.64
CA LYS A 116 28.83 -39.20 2.29
C LYS A 116 28.11 -40.09 1.26
N LEU A 117 27.46 -39.50 0.29
CA LEU A 117 26.77 -40.22 -0.78
C LEU A 117 27.74 -41.04 -1.64
N LEU A 118 28.93 -40.49 -1.92
CA LEU A 118 30.00 -41.19 -2.65
C LEU A 118 30.55 -42.36 -1.83
N GLN A 119 30.83 -42.16 -0.52
CA GLN A 119 31.31 -43.22 0.37
C GLN A 119 30.29 -44.35 0.54
N THR A 120 29.02 -44.05 0.57
CA THR A 120 27.93 -45.06 0.63
C THR A 120 27.58 -45.67 -0.70
N GLN A 121 28.27 -45.29 -1.77
CA GLN A 121 28.00 -45.73 -3.16
C GLN A 121 26.57 -45.39 -3.64
N ALA A 122 25.93 -44.41 -3.03
CA ALA A 122 24.62 -43.89 -3.45
C ALA A 122 24.72 -43.09 -4.76
N ILE A 123 25.88 -42.52 -5.04
CA ILE A 123 26.24 -41.85 -6.30
C ILE A 123 27.65 -42.32 -6.71
N ASP A 124 27.97 -42.22 -8.01
CA ASP A 124 29.30 -42.42 -8.54
C ASP A 124 30.09 -41.11 -8.67
N LEU A 125 31.36 -41.20 -8.99
CA LEU A 125 32.26 -40.04 -9.10
C LEU A 125 31.82 -39.07 -10.24
N PRO A 126 31.41 -39.50 -11.42
CA PRO A 126 30.93 -38.63 -12.45
C PRO A 126 29.71 -37.81 -12.03
N VAL A 127 28.77 -38.39 -11.27
CA VAL A 127 27.59 -37.70 -10.74
C VAL A 127 28.03 -36.68 -9.67
N PHE A 128 28.95 -37.05 -8.79
CA PHE A 128 29.55 -36.14 -7.82
C PHE A 128 30.19 -34.92 -8.51
N ASP A 129 31.06 -35.16 -9.49
CA ASP A 129 31.76 -34.09 -10.22
C ASP A 129 30.78 -33.19 -10.97
N TYR A 130 29.73 -33.75 -11.57
CA TYR A 130 28.69 -32.98 -12.26
C TYR A 130 28.03 -32.01 -11.30
N TYR A 131 27.50 -32.46 -10.18
CA TYR A 131 26.77 -31.60 -9.24
C TYR A 131 27.69 -30.58 -8.55
N MET A 132 28.93 -30.97 -8.19
CA MET A 132 29.89 -30.05 -7.57
C MET A 132 30.30 -28.93 -8.54
N ASN A 133 30.54 -29.27 -9.81
CA ASN A 133 30.87 -28.27 -10.84
C ASN A 133 29.68 -27.30 -11.08
N GLN A 134 28.45 -27.81 -11.12
CA GLN A 134 27.25 -26.98 -11.22
C GLN A 134 27.13 -26.03 -10.01
N TYR A 135 27.29 -26.57 -8.81
CA TYR A 135 27.23 -25.79 -7.57
C TYR A 135 28.30 -24.66 -7.57
N ILE A 136 29.53 -24.96 -7.89
CA ILE A 136 30.60 -23.96 -8.00
C ILE A 136 30.29 -22.94 -9.08
N GLY A 137 29.74 -23.36 -10.20
CA GLY A 137 29.35 -22.47 -11.30
C GLY A 137 28.27 -21.43 -10.96
N PHE A 138 27.43 -21.74 -9.97
CA PHE A 138 26.46 -20.76 -9.47
C PHE A 138 27.06 -19.72 -8.52
N HIS A 139 28.14 -20.05 -7.79
CA HIS A 139 28.70 -19.19 -6.75
C HIS A 139 29.65 -18.12 -7.31
N THR A 140 29.13 -17.25 -8.18
CA THR A 140 29.83 -16.03 -8.58
C THR A 140 29.80 -14.99 -7.46
N PRO A 141 30.74 -14.02 -7.41
CA PRO A 141 30.76 -12.98 -6.38
C PRO A 141 29.44 -12.20 -6.29
N GLU A 142 28.81 -11.92 -7.43
CA GLU A 142 27.53 -11.20 -7.51
C GLU A 142 26.40 -12.05 -6.90
N PHE A 143 26.37 -13.33 -7.22
CA PHE A 143 25.37 -14.26 -6.67
C PHE A 143 25.52 -14.44 -5.17
N ILE A 144 26.75 -14.61 -4.68
CA ILE A 144 27.03 -14.76 -3.24
C ILE A 144 26.47 -13.55 -2.46
N SER A 145 26.60 -12.35 -2.97
CA SER A 145 26.05 -11.14 -2.32
C SER A 145 24.53 -11.19 -2.22
N ILE A 146 23.85 -11.64 -3.28
CA ILE A 146 22.38 -11.79 -3.32
C ILE A 146 21.95 -12.92 -2.39
N GLU A 147 22.64 -14.06 -2.44
CA GLU A 147 22.37 -15.21 -1.59
C GLU A 147 22.50 -14.85 -0.10
N MET A 148 23.61 -14.22 0.29
CA MET A 148 23.82 -13.74 1.67
C MET A 148 22.72 -12.79 2.12
N PHE A 149 22.30 -11.87 1.27
CA PHE A 149 21.19 -10.95 1.58
C PHE A 149 19.92 -11.73 1.92
N ILE A 150 19.52 -12.68 1.08
CA ILE A 150 18.31 -13.49 1.29
C ILE A 150 18.45 -14.36 2.55
N VAL A 151 19.60 -15.03 2.71
CA VAL A 151 19.87 -15.90 3.86
C VAL A 151 19.77 -15.13 5.16
N LEU A 152 20.33 -13.93 5.24
CA LEU A 152 20.26 -13.08 6.43
C LEU A 152 18.81 -12.70 6.80
N LEU A 153 17.92 -12.50 5.81
CA LEU A 153 16.52 -12.22 6.07
C LEU A 153 15.79 -13.40 6.73
N PHE A 154 16.17 -14.64 6.36
CA PHE A 154 15.51 -15.85 6.85
C PHE A 154 16.22 -16.52 8.03
N GLN A 155 17.49 -16.25 8.28
CA GLN A 155 18.23 -16.80 9.44
C GLN A 155 17.89 -16.11 10.77
N ASN A 156 17.13 -15.01 10.74
CA ASN A 156 16.82 -14.28 11.96
C ASN A 156 15.91 -15.10 12.89
N LYS A 157 16.40 -15.42 14.09
CA LYS A 157 15.66 -16.13 15.14
C LYS A 157 14.81 -15.19 16.01
N GLY A 158 14.38 -14.08 15.48
CA GLY A 158 13.66 -13.03 16.19
C GLY A 158 12.24 -13.40 16.63
N CYS A 159 11.40 -12.40 16.74
CA CYS A 159 10.01 -12.56 17.20
C CYS A 159 9.21 -13.44 16.23
N PRO A 160 8.53 -14.49 16.73
CA PRO A 160 7.63 -15.26 15.89
C PRO A 160 6.48 -14.39 15.41
N PRO A 161 6.07 -14.53 14.15
CA PRO A 161 5.04 -13.69 13.54
C PRO A 161 3.70 -13.66 14.29
N SER A 162 3.34 -14.75 14.96
CA SER A 162 2.12 -14.84 15.77
C SER A 162 2.02 -13.82 16.90
N ARG A 163 3.14 -13.21 17.27
CA ARG A 163 3.27 -12.17 18.31
C ARG A 163 3.46 -10.77 17.73
N CYS A 164 3.61 -10.63 16.41
CA CYS A 164 3.85 -9.35 15.74
C CYS A 164 2.52 -8.69 15.36
N SER A 165 1.81 -8.12 16.34
CA SER A 165 0.60 -7.32 16.08
C SER A 165 0.93 -5.87 15.67
N ASN A 166 2.05 -5.34 16.16
CA ASN A 166 2.53 -4.00 15.83
C ASN A 166 3.98 -4.12 15.33
N ILE A 167 4.22 -3.67 14.12
CA ILE A 167 5.51 -3.75 13.44
C ILE A 167 6.00 -2.34 13.14
N LEU A 168 7.20 -2.05 13.64
CA LEU A 168 7.98 -0.88 13.23
C LEU A 168 8.80 -1.26 12.00
N LEU A 169 8.47 -0.69 10.86
CA LEU A 169 9.21 -0.92 9.64
C LEU A 169 10.57 -0.21 9.70
N ASP A 170 11.63 -0.96 9.46
CA ASP A 170 12.97 -0.38 9.40
C ASP A 170 13.13 0.49 8.15
N GLU A 171 13.89 1.58 8.26
CA GLU A 171 14.13 2.50 7.14
C GLU A 171 15.02 1.85 6.06
N ILE A 172 15.88 0.92 6.47
CA ILE A 172 16.74 0.14 5.56
C ILE A 172 15.94 -1.06 5.03
N ASN A 173 15.99 -1.29 3.73
CA ASN A 173 15.26 -2.39 3.05
C ASN A 173 13.75 -2.36 3.34
N GLN A 174 13.18 -1.15 3.42
CA GLN A 174 11.77 -0.92 3.74
C GLN A 174 10.84 -1.69 2.80
N ASP A 175 11.14 -1.70 1.50
CA ASP A 175 10.48 -2.40 0.43
C ASP A 175 10.42 -3.91 0.68
N VAL A 176 11.57 -4.51 0.99
CA VAL A 176 11.72 -5.94 1.25
C VAL A 176 10.92 -6.37 2.48
N HIS A 177 11.07 -5.64 3.58
CA HIS A 177 10.35 -5.95 4.80
C HIS A 177 8.84 -5.79 4.64
N LEU A 178 8.40 -4.73 3.97
CA LEU A 178 6.97 -4.51 3.70
C LEU A 178 6.40 -5.62 2.81
N TYR A 179 7.15 -6.07 1.80
CA TYR A 179 6.78 -7.21 0.98
C TYR A 179 6.64 -8.49 1.80
N LEU A 180 7.64 -8.85 2.60
CA LEU A 180 7.61 -10.07 3.42
C LEU A 180 6.47 -10.06 4.44
N ILE A 181 6.21 -8.93 5.08
CA ILE A 181 5.08 -8.75 6.00
C ILE A 181 3.76 -8.94 5.25
N ASN A 182 3.64 -8.39 4.06
CA ASN A 182 2.46 -8.53 3.24
C ASN A 182 2.19 -10.00 2.85
N GLU A 183 3.20 -10.72 2.37
CA GLU A 183 3.07 -12.15 2.07
C GLU A 183 2.71 -12.97 3.31
N MET A 184 3.30 -12.65 4.45
CA MET A 184 2.97 -13.25 5.73
C MET A 184 1.49 -13.03 6.10
N MET A 185 0.94 -11.85 5.87
CA MET A 185 -0.47 -11.53 6.16
C MET A 185 -1.42 -12.22 5.19
N LYS A 186 -1.06 -12.37 3.92
CA LYS A 186 -1.85 -13.12 2.94
C LYS A 186 -2.06 -14.57 3.39
N VAL A 187 -1.00 -15.22 3.87
CA VAL A 187 -1.07 -16.62 4.36
C VAL A 187 -1.96 -16.75 5.59
N THR A 188 -1.95 -15.75 6.46
CA THR A 188 -2.74 -15.79 7.70
C THR A 188 -4.15 -15.27 7.55
N HIS A 189 -4.49 -14.71 6.39
CA HIS A 189 -5.75 -14.01 6.14
C HIS A 189 -6.05 -12.92 7.16
N GLN A 190 -5.00 -12.32 7.75
CA GLN A 190 -5.14 -11.23 8.72
C GLN A 190 -5.07 -9.89 8.01
N PRO A 191 -6.00 -8.97 8.28
CA PRO A 191 -5.95 -7.62 7.73
C PRO A 191 -4.65 -6.91 8.06
N LEU A 192 -4.06 -6.28 7.06
CA LEU A 192 -2.91 -5.40 7.21
C LEU A 192 -3.39 -3.96 7.34
N ILE A 193 -2.91 -3.27 8.37
CA ILE A 193 -3.12 -1.84 8.56
C ILE A 193 -1.77 -1.15 8.35
N LEU A 194 -1.64 -0.39 7.27
CA LEU A 194 -0.48 0.42 6.97
C LEU A 194 -0.73 1.84 7.48
N ILE A 195 0.16 2.35 8.34
CA ILE A 195 0.02 3.70 8.91
C ILE A 195 1.21 4.57 8.52
N GLU A 196 0.91 5.75 7.96
CA GLU A 196 1.85 6.83 7.75
C GLU A 196 1.37 8.07 8.52
N ASP A 197 2.12 8.51 9.50
CA ASP A 197 1.76 9.69 10.30
C ASP A 197 2.84 10.78 10.26
N HIS A 198 3.95 10.62 10.96
CA HIS A 198 5.02 11.63 10.98
C HIS A 198 6.11 11.34 9.94
N LYS A 199 6.50 10.07 9.81
CA LYS A 199 7.47 9.62 8.80
C LYS A 199 6.74 9.12 7.56
N GLN A 200 7.25 9.51 6.39
CA GLN A 200 6.69 9.13 5.11
C GLN A 200 7.34 7.85 4.58
N TYR A 201 6.55 6.96 4.01
CA TYR A 201 7.05 5.86 3.21
C TYR A 201 7.73 6.38 1.95
N ASN A 202 8.71 5.64 1.47
CA ASN A 202 9.22 5.88 0.13
C ASN A 202 8.11 5.62 -0.89
N THR A 203 7.88 6.57 -1.82
CA THR A 203 6.82 6.48 -2.83
C THR A 203 6.97 5.24 -3.71
N GLN A 204 8.21 4.87 -4.08
CA GLN A 204 8.48 3.67 -4.88
C GLN A 204 8.14 2.39 -4.10
N THR A 205 8.47 2.34 -2.79
CA THR A 205 8.08 1.24 -1.90
C THR A 205 6.57 1.05 -1.86
N LEU A 206 5.81 2.15 -1.70
CA LEU A 206 4.34 2.09 -1.70
C LEU A 206 3.79 1.65 -3.06
N LYS A 207 4.36 2.14 -4.15
CA LYS A 207 3.97 1.75 -5.51
C LYS A 207 4.13 0.25 -5.73
N HIS A 208 5.31 -0.30 -5.44
CA HIS A 208 5.56 -1.74 -5.52
C HIS A 208 4.61 -2.53 -4.61
N PHE A 209 4.42 -2.07 -3.38
CA PHE A 209 3.51 -2.69 -2.44
C PHE A 209 2.07 -2.74 -2.97
N PHE A 210 1.55 -1.65 -3.53
CA PHE A 210 0.20 -1.61 -4.07
C PHE A 210 0.07 -2.40 -5.38
N GLU A 211 1.09 -2.41 -6.24
CA GLU A 211 1.11 -3.22 -7.45
C GLU A 211 1.03 -4.72 -7.16
N MET A 212 1.73 -5.19 -6.11
CA MET A 212 1.68 -6.58 -5.66
C MET A 212 0.38 -6.94 -4.93
N ASN A 213 -0.33 -5.95 -4.41
CA ASN A 213 -1.58 -6.12 -3.69
C ASN A 213 -2.83 -5.89 -4.54
N LYS A 214 -2.77 -6.12 -5.87
CA LYS A 214 -3.96 -5.99 -6.73
C LYS A 214 -5.03 -7.03 -6.42
N GLU A 215 -4.66 -8.16 -5.85
CA GLU A 215 -5.59 -9.22 -5.44
C GLU A 215 -6.42 -8.86 -4.20
N ASP A 216 -7.50 -9.60 -3.98
CA ASP A 216 -8.49 -9.41 -2.91
C ASP A 216 -7.94 -9.74 -1.51
N TYR A 217 -7.07 -8.88 -1.03
CA TYR A 217 -6.53 -8.95 0.32
C TYR A 217 -7.03 -7.76 1.16
N PRO A 218 -7.46 -7.98 2.43
CA PRO A 218 -7.97 -6.90 3.27
C PRO A 218 -6.82 -5.96 3.71
N LEU A 219 -6.80 -4.77 3.12
CA LEU A 219 -5.82 -3.73 3.38
C LEU A 219 -6.51 -2.45 3.86
N ILE A 220 -6.04 -1.92 4.96
CA ILE A 220 -6.42 -0.59 5.45
C ILE A 220 -5.18 0.29 5.41
N ALA A 221 -5.19 1.31 4.58
CA ALA A 221 -4.11 2.27 4.46
C ALA A 221 -4.52 3.60 5.11
N ILE A 222 -3.77 4.05 6.10
CA ILE A 222 -4.04 5.26 6.88
C ILE A 222 -2.87 6.22 6.68
N PHE A 223 -3.10 7.29 5.94
CA PHE A 223 -2.09 8.30 5.62
C PHE A 223 -2.43 9.65 6.24
N LYS A 224 -1.40 10.37 6.65
CA LYS A 224 -1.57 11.79 6.98
C LYS A 224 -1.98 12.57 5.74
N ASP A 225 -1.33 12.33 4.62
CA ASP A 225 -1.69 12.91 3.34
C ASP A 225 -1.18 12.04 2.17
N ILE A 226 -2.02 11.20 1.61
CA ILE A 226 -1.66 10.31 0.50
C ILE A 226 -1.28 11.08 -0.78
N PHE A 227 -1.77 12.32 -0.92
CA PHE A 227 -1.52 13.13 -2.11
C PHE A 227 -0.10 13.71 -2.16
N LEU A 228 0.68 13.57 -1.09
CA LEU A 228 2.12 13.84 -1.11
C LEU A 228 2.89 12.81 -1.95
N HIS A 229 2.30 11.65 -2.19
CA HIS A 229 2.83 10.62 -3.09
C HIS A 229 2.25 10.81 -4.50
N GLU A 230 2.73 11.81 -5.24
CA GLU A 230 2.17 12.26 -6.54
C GLU A 230 1.99 11.12 -7.54
N GLU A 231 2.94 10.17 -7.61
CA GLU A 231 2.88 9.02 -8.53
C GLU A 231 1.72 8.06 -8.23
N LEU A 232 1.18 8.08 -7.00
CA LEU A 232 0.08 7.22 -6.60
C LEU A 232 -1.29 7.83 -6.88
N ILE A 233 -1.39 9.15 -7.09
CA ILE A 233 -2.67 9.87 -7.21
C ILE A 233 -3.58 9.25 -8.28
N THR A 234 -3.02 8.90 -9.43
CA THR A 234 -3.76 8.28 -10.54
C THR A 234 -4.20 6.85 -10.26
N GLN A 235 -3.52 6.16 -9.33
CA GLN A 235 -3.79 4.75 -8.99
C GLN A 235 -4.81 4.62 -7.85
N ILE A 236 -4.89 5.61 -6.95
CA ILE A 236 -5.78 5.61 -5.77
C ILE A 236 -7.24 5.21 -6.11
N PRO A 237 -7.87 5.73 -7.18
CA PRO A 237 -9.25 5.36 -7.52
C PRO A 237 -9.44 3.86 -7.76
N TYR A 238 -8.43 3.19 -8.29
CA TYR A 238 -8.47 1.77 -8.65
C TYR A 238 -7.98 0.83 -7.53
N LEU A 239 -7.13 1.34 -6.64
CA LEU A 239 -6.54 0.55 -5.56
C LEU A 239 -7.48 0.36 -4.38
N PHE A 240 -8.32 1.35 -4.09
CA PHE A 240 -9.16 1.36 -2.90
C PHE A 240 -10.63 1.42 -3.26
N SER A 241 -11.39 0.44 -2.78
CA SER A 241 -12.85 0.39 -2.97
C SER A 241 -13.59 1.38 -2.09
N THR A 242 -13.00 1.73 -0.95
CA THR A 242 -13.56 2.71 -0.01
C THR A 242 -12.49 3.73 0.34
N LYS A 243 -12.81 5.01 0.24
CA LYS A 243 -11.91 6.11 0.54
C LYS A 243 -12.58 7.04 1.53
N ILE A 244 -11.86 7.37 2.60
CA ILE A 244 -12.30 8.26 3.66
C ILE A 244 -11.32 9.43 3.70
N TYR A 245 -11.79 10.61 3.36
CA TYR A 245 -10.99 11.83 3.41
C TYR A 245 -11.40 12.66 4.63
N LEU A 246 -10.39 13.04 5.39
CA LEU A 246 -10.50 13.91 6.55
C LEU A 246 -10.08 15.33 6.15
N ASN A 247 -9.78 16.20 7.11
CA ASN A 247 -9.23 17.51 6.79
C ASN A 247 -7.83 17.41 6.17
N HIS A 248 -7.59 18.21 5.14
CA HIS A 248 -6.36 18.22 4.36
C HIS A 248 -5.74 19.62 4.22
N SER A 249 -4.50 19.68 3.79
CA SER A 249 -3.87 20.90 3.30
C SER A 249 -4.58 21.46 2.07
N GLU A 250 -4.35 22.71 1.74
CA GLU A 250 -4.98 23.36 0.57
C GLU A 250 -4.72 22.59 -0.73
N HIS A 251 -3.48 22.14 -0.95
CA HIS A 251 -3.10 21.38 -2.14
C HIS A 251 -3.93 20.11 -2.29
N SER A 252 -3.96 19.29 -1.25
CA SER A 252 -4.68 18.01 -1.26
C SER A 252 -6.20 18.20 -1.27
N ALA A 253 -6.71 19.22 -0.60
CA ALA A 253 -8.11 19.58 -0.63
C ALA A 253 -8.58 19.97 -2.05
N ASN A 254 -7.72 20.66 -2.82
CA ASN A 254 -8.02 20.97 -4.22
C ASN A 254 -8.12 19.71 -5.08
N ILE A 255 -7.22 18.74 -4.90
CA ILE A 255 -7.28 17.46 -5.61
C ILE A 255 -8.56 16.69 -5.27
N ILE A 256 -8.93 16.62 -3.98
CA ILE A 256 -10.15 15.95 -3.54
C ILE A 256 -11.40 16.63 -4.12
N SER A 257 -11.42 17.98 -4.14
CA SER A 257 -12.48 18.77 -4.72
C SER A 257 -12.67 18.47 -6.22
N GLN A 258 -11.58 18.39 -6.97
CA GLN A 258 -11.61 17.97 -8.38
C GLN A 258 -12.13 16.54 -8.56
N LEU A 259 -11.72 15.61 -7.71
CA LEU A 259 -12.20 14.22 -7.72
C LEU A 259 -13.71 14.13 -7.38
N ALA A 260 -14.25 15.07 -6.60
CA ALA A 260 -15.67 15.16 -6.29
C ALA A 260 -16.50 15.56 -7.51
N GLY A 261 -15.88 16.24 -8.48
CA GLY A 261 -16.51 16.74 -9.70
C GLY A 261 -17.27 18.05 -9.49
N GLU A 262 -17.91 18.50 -10.54
CA GLU A 262 -18.60 19.78 -10.60
C GLU A 262 -20.13 19.62 -10.66
N VAL A 263 -20.84 20.64 -10.24
CA VAL A 263 -22.30 20.79 -10.39
C VAL A 263 -22.60 22.12 -11.06
N GLU A 264 -23.60 22.17 -11.92
CA GLU A 264 -24.09 23.43 -12.50
C GLU A 264 -24.99 24.12 -11.49
N VAL A 265 -24.60 25.31 -11.06
CA VAL A 265 -25.37 26.17 -10.18
C VAL A 265 -25.79 27.39 -10.97
N VAL A 266 -27.07 27.72 -10.89
CA VAL A 266 -27.62 28.91 -11.59
C VAL A 266 -27.53 30.10 -10.65
N HIS A 267 -26.60 31.01 -10.93
CA HIS A 267 -26.52 32.29 -10.23
C HIS A 267 -27.41 33.32 -10.82
N THR A 268 -28.22 33.96 -9.98
CA THR A 268 -29.03 35.10 -10.35
C THR A 268 -28.27 36.38 -10.08
N THR A 269 -27.65 36.94 -11.09
CA THR A 269 -27.05 38.27 -10.98
C THR A 269 -28.09 39.34 -11.37
N SER A 270 -28.48 40.16 -10.39
CA SER A 270 -29.32 41.32 -10.65
C SER A 270 -28.45 42.56 -10.88
N THR A 271 -28.41 43.03 -12.10
CA THR A 271 -27.76 44.27 -12.44
C THR A 271 -28.80 45.39 -12.45
N ILE A 272 -28.67 46.35 -11.55
CA ILE A 272 -29.52 47.55 -11.54
C ILE A 272 -28.88 48.57 -12.48
N SER A 273 -29.40 48.67 -13.70
CA SER A 273 -28.97 49.73 -14.61
C SER A 273 -29.88 50.95 -14.44
N ARG A 274 -29.28 52.05 -13.96
CA ARG A 274 -29.92 53.37 -13.96
C ARG A 274 -29.68 54.03 -15.32
N ASN A 275 -30.63 53.91 -16.23
CA ASN A 275 -30.58 54.68 -17.47
C ASN A 275 -31.11 56.10 -17.21
N LYS A 276 -30.17 57.05 -17.03
CA LYS A 276 -30.53 58.45 -17.18
C LYS A 276 -30.81 58.75 -18.64
N ARG A 277 -32.05 58.90 -19.01
CA ARG A 277 -32.40 59.48 -20.32
C ARG A 277 -31.90 60.94 -20.35
N ILE A 278 -30.81 61.18 -21.01
CA ILE A 278 -30.33 62.52 -21.37
C ILE A 278 -31.00 62.79 -22.73
N GLY A 279 -32.05 63.65 -22.70
CA GLY A 279 -32.66 64.14 -23.94
C GLY A 279 -34.14 63.87 -24.08
N SER A 280 -35.01 64.30 -23.16
CA SER A 280 -36.42 64.52 -23.46
C SER A 280 -36.64 66.02 -23.73
N GLU A 281 -37.24 66.33 -24.86
CA GLU A 281 -37.53 67.72 -25.28
C GLU A 281 -38.69 68.37 -24.47
N ASN A 282 -39.41 67.65 -23.60
CA ASN A 282 -40.46 68.10 -22.78
C ASN A 282 -40.02 68.51 -21.37
N LEU A 283 -40.26 69.75 -20.98
CA LEU A 283 -39.98 70.35 -19.68
C LEU A 283 -40.61 69.57 -18.53
N LEU A 284 -41.77 68.96 -18.72
CA LEU A 284 -42.50 68.16 -17.73
C LEU A 284 -41.83 66.82 -17.46
N ASP A 285 -41.20 66.18 -18.44
CA ASP A 285 -40.42 64.96 -18.27
C ASP A 285 -39.07 65.23 -17.50
N ARG A 286 -38.56 66.45 -17.54
CA ARG A 286 -37.42 66.89 -16.77
C ARG A 286 -37.73 67.08 -15.29
N LEU A 287 -38.91 67.46 -14.97
CA LEU A 287 -39.36 67.77 -13.59
C LEU A 287 -39.97 66.55 -12.89
N PHE A 288 -40.57 65.63 -13.63
CA PHE A 288 -41.31 64.50 -13.10
C PHE A 288 -40.83 63.13 -13.70
N GLY A 289 -39.69 63.12 -14.35
CA GLY A 289 -39.13 61.91 -14.97
C GLY A 289 -38.88 60.83 -13.91
N THR A 290 -39.72 59.80 -13.97
CA THR A 290 -39.48 58.59 -13.17
C THR A 290 -38.28 57.84 -13.73
N ASP A 291 -37.24 57.76 -12.94
CA ASP A 291 -36.12 56.87 -13.21
C ASP A 291 -36.65 55.43 -13.34
N LYS A 292 -36.79 54.93 -14.56
CA LYS A 292 -37.09 53.53 -14.77
C LYS A 292 -35.82 52.72 -14.43
N THR A 293 -35.86 52.08 -13.27
CA THR A 293 -34.89 51.10 -12.88
C THR A 293 -35.28 49.78 -13.53
N GLU A 294 -34.60 49.39 -14.58
CA GLU A 294 -34.71 48.03 -15.11
C GLU A 294 -33.76 47.12 -14.37
N THR A 295 -34.33 46.16 -13.65
CA THR A 295 -33.57 45.09 -13.04
C THR A 295 -33.48 43.96 -14.07
N VAL A 296 -32.33 43.82 -14.72
CA VAL A 296 -32.08 42.69 -15.60
C VAL A 296 -31.48 41.58 -14.74
N ALA A 297 -32.24 40.53 -14.49
CA ALA A 297 -31.74 39.32 -13.88
C ALA A 297 -31.16 38.43 -14.98
N THR A 298 -29.86 38.27 -15.01
CA THR A 298 -29.19 37.34 -15.91
C THR A 298 -28.98 36.03 -15.16
N LEU A 299 -29.62 34.97 -15.67
CA LEU A 299 -29.40 33.60 -15.22
C LEU A 299 -28.22 33.02 -15.99
N ALA A 300 -27.07 32.89 -15.37
CA ALA A 300 -25.92 32.23 -15.98
C ALA A 300 -25.60 30.93 -15.22
N PRO A 301 -25.58 29.77 -15.89
CA PRO A 301 -25.10 28.55 -15.28
C PRO A 301 -23.61 28.68 -15.08
N VAL A 302 -23.16 28.49 -13.85
CA VAL A 302 -21.75 28.46 -13.48
C VAL A 302 -21.44 27.06 -12.95
N LYS A 303 -20.31 26.49 -13.37
CA LYS A 303 -19.82 25.21 -12.83
C LYS A 303 -19.10 25.48 -11.54
N GLU A 304 -19.60 24.89 -10.48
CA GLU A 304 -18.97 24.93 -9.16
C GLU A 304 -18.59 23.53 -8.70
N PRO A 305 -17.52 23.37 -7.92
CA PRO A 305 -17.18 22.08 -7.34
C PRO A 305 -18.31 21.60 -6.43
N LYS A 306 -18.65 20.31 -6.48
CA LYS A 306 -19.67 19.71 -5.59
C LYS A 306 -19.32 19.86 -4.11
N ILE A 307 -18.03 19.88 -3.79
CA ILE A 307 -17.48 20.10 -2.46
C ILE A 307 -16.30 21.03 -2.65
N SER A 308 -16.35 22.19 -2.02
CA SER A 308 -15.26 23.17 -2.14
C SER A 308 -14.01 22.75 -1.38
N LYS A 309 -12.86 23.28 -1.79
CA LYS A 309 -11.59 23.03 -1.07
C LYS A 309 -11.65 23.54 0.37
N GLU A 310 -12.34 24.66 0.61
CA GLU A 310 -12.50 25.25 1.93
C GLU A 310 -13.29 24.32 2.86
N GLU A 311 -14.37 23.69 2.36
CA GLU A 311 -15.13 22.69 3.12
C GLU A 311 -14.25 21.52 3.52
N ILE A 312 -13.34 21.05 2.65
CA ILE A 312 -12.43 19.93 2.92
C ILE A 312 -11.35 20.33 3.93
N MET A 313 -10.78 21.53 3.79
CA MET A 313 -9.75 22.04 4.71
C MET A 313 -10.26 22.18 6.13
N TYR A 314 -11.52 22.53 6.30
CA TYR A 314 -12.14 22.84 7.60
C TYR A 314 -13.15 21.78 8.07
N LEU A 315 -13.03 20.56 7.61
CA LEU A 315 -13.87 19.46 8.08
C LEU A 315 -13.79 19.32 9.60
N ASN A 316 -14.95 19.25 10.24
CA ASN A 316 -15.03 19.04 11.69
C ASN A 316 -14.42 17.68 12.09
N LYS A 317 -13.88 17.58 13.31
CA LYS A 317 -13.24 16.38 13.86
C LYS A 317 -14.10 15.11 13.77
N ASN A 318 -15.42 15.25 13.72
CA ASN A 318 -16.37 14.14 13.64
C ASN A 318 -16.96 13.95 12.24
N VAL A 319 -16.43 14.64 11.22
CA VAL A 319 -16.94 14.59 9.85
C VAL A 319 -15.87 14.08 8.93
N CYS A 320 -16.25 13.24 7.99
CA CYS A 320 -15.38 12.77 6.91
C CYS A 320 -16.13 12.80 5.57
N LEU A 321 -15.37 12.83 4.50
CA LEU A 321 -15.89 12.57 3.16
C LEU A 321 -15.69 11.10 2.84
N LEU A 322 -16.74 10.40 2.47
CA LEU A 322 -16.73 8.99 2.10
C LEU A 322 -16.96 8.85 0.61
N GLN A 323 -16.11 8.13 -0.06
CA GLN A 323 -16.26 7.66 -1.43
C GLN A 323 -16.26 6.13 -1.45
N THR A 324 -17.33 5.54 -1.96
CA THR A 324 -17.43 4.11 -2.21
C THR A 324 -17.34 3.82 -3.71
N TYR A 325 -17.47 2.57 -4.09
CA TYR A 325 -17.40 2.12 -5.50
C TYR A 325 -18.32 2.90 -6.46
N ASP A 326 -19.44 3.43 -5.97
CA ASP A 326 -20.41 4.18 -6.77
C ASP A 326 -20.02 5.64 -7.08
N SER A 327 -18.75 5.98 -6.84
CA SER A 327 -18.07 7.21 -7.26
C SER A 327 -18.55 8.55 -6.70
N THR A 328 -19.60 8.64 -5.91
CA THR A 328 -20.04 9.91 -5.31
C THR A 328 -19.41 10.14 -3.94
N LEU A 329 -18.67 11.24 -3.80
CA LEU A 329 -18.20 11.74 -2.51
C LEU A 329 -19.39 12.23 -1.69
N ARG A 330 -19.53 11.74 -0.45
CA ARG A 330 -20.61 12.15 0.47
C ARG A 330 -20.04 12.52 1.83
N LEU A 331 -20.63 13.54 2.45
CA LEU A 331 -20.33 13.94 3.82
C LEU A 331 -20.98 12.94 4.80
N PHE A 332 -20.15 12.44 5.72
CA PHE A 332 -20.60 11.56 6.81
C PHE A 332 -20.11 12.07 8.16
N VAL A 333 -20.98 11.99 9.16
CA VAL A 333 -20.60 12.18 10.56
C VAL A 333 -20.17 10.83 11.11
N TRP A 334 -19.03 10.80 11.82
CA TRP A 334 -18.60 9.61 12.57
C TRP A 334 -19.69 9.24 13.57
N SER A 335 -20.38 8.17 13.30
CA SER A 335 -21.50 7.69 14.10
C SER A 335 -21.59 6.17 13.96
N ASN A 336 -22.42 5.56 14.81
CA ASN A 336 -22.77 4.13 14.70
C ASN A 336 -23.26 3.75 13.28
N LYS A 337 -23.80 4.70 12.49
CA LYS A 337 -24.20 4.46 11.10
C LYS A 337 -23.01 4.26 10.17
N LEU A 338 -21.91 5.01 10.33
CA LEU A 338 -20.69 4.79 9.54
C LEU A 338 -20.04 3.46 9.92
N GLN A 339 -20.03 3.12 11.21
CA GLN A 339 -19.59 1.81 11.68
C GLN A 339 -20.45 0.68 11.09
N LEU A 340 -21.77 0.84 11.04
CA LEU A 340 -22.69 -0.11 10.42
C LEU A 340 -22.49 -0.23 8.90
N LEU A 341 -22.23 0.86 8.22
CA LEU A 341 -21.91 0.87 6.79
C LEU A 341 -20.60 0.11 6.52
N LEU A 342 -19.58 0.32 7.34
CA LEU A 342 -18.32 -0.40 7.28
C LEU A 342 -18.48 -1.88 7.71
N LYS A 343 -19.39 -2.19 8.63
CA LYS A 343 -19.79 -3.57 8.98
C LYS A 343 -20.48 -4.29 7.81
N ASN A 344 -21.43 -3.64 7.16
CA ASN A 344 -22.16 -4.22 6.02
C ASN A 344 -21.26 -4.45 4.78
N THR A 345 -20.06 -3.89 4.78
CA THR A 345 -19.05 -4.12 3.74
C THR A 345 -18.15 -5.34 4.04
N ASN A 346 -18.50 -6.17 5.06
CA ASN A 346 -17.71 -7.31 5.55
C ASN A 346 -16.27 -6.94 5.98
N LEU A 347 -16.02 -5.69 6.31
CA LEU A 347 -14.72 -5.19 6.78
C LEU A 347 -14.62 -5.15 8.30
N ILE A 348 -15.76 -5.06 8.95
CA ILE A 348 -15.88 -5.09 10.40
C ILE A 348 -16.89 -6.17 10.69
N SER A 349 -16.44 -7.32 11.13
CA SER A 349 -17.28 -8.42 11.61
C SER A 349 -17.84 -8.12 12.99
#